data_a3f86b822ce40abdf89326538e6c66a9
#
_entry.id   a3f86b822ce40abdf89326538e6c66a9
#
_cell.length_a   1.000
_cell.length_b   1.000
_cell.length_c   1.000
_cell.angle_alpha   90.00
_cell.angle_beta   90.00
_cell.angle_gamma   90.00
#
_symmetry.space_group_name_H-M   'P 1'
#
loop_
_entity.id
_entity.type
_entity.pdbx_description
1 polymer ?
#
loop_
_entity_poly.entity_id
_entity_poly.type
_entity_poly.pdbx_seq_one_letter_code
_entity_poly.pdbx_strand_id
1 'polypeptide(L)'
;MKTIFISGCTGFIGQVLVRAVDTNIRVLSRNKHPDYETVVCDLQSQFLPDNSLVGVSTVFHLAGFASDGSNSAKTQKLNQKVNVDATIELAKLAVKSDVKKFIFVSSVKAGGSPAFGVCANEKDWHDPKGIYGKTKREAELKLLKIGKESGMHVTIIRPSLVYGPNAKGNIQLMMLGIKKGWFPPLPETGNKRSMIHVDDLVRAILFLANDDRANGEIFIATDSIPY
;
A
#
# COMPACT_ATOMS: atom_id res chain seq x y z
N MET A 1 15.29 -0.78 21.96
CA MET A 1 14.98 -0.03 20.73
C MET A 1 13.71 -0.63 20.12
N LYS A 2 12.85 0.21 19.54
CA LYS A 2 11.62 -0.27 18.89
C LYS A 2 11.97 -0.85 17.52
N THR A 3 11.50 -2.04 17.19
CA THR A 3 11.65 -2.64 15.86
C THR A 3 10.42 -2.33 15.02
N ILE A 4 10.63 -1.93 13.76
CA ILE A 4 9.57 -1.73 12.76
C ILE A 4 9.56 -2.90 11.80
N PHE A 5 8.39 -3.38 11.44
CA PHE A 5 8.22 -4.42 10.43
C PHE A 5 7.68 -3.82 9.12
N ILE A 6 8.33 -4.13 8.00
CA ILE A 6 7.95 -3.62 6.68
C ILE A 6 7.73 -4.77 5.70
N SER A 7 6.51 -4.93 5.22
CA SER A 7 6.21 -5.81 4.11
C SER A 7 6.23 -5.06 2.78
N GLY A 8 6.69 -5.69 1.71
CA GLY A 8 6.81 -5.03 0.41
C GLY A 8 8.03 -4.10 0.29
N CYS A 9 9.05 -4.30 1.10
CA CYS A 9 10.30 -3.52 1.14
C CYS A 9 11.04 -3.46 -0.21
N THR A 10 10.91 -4.48 -1.06
CA THR A 10 11.51 -4.54 -2.41
C THR A 10 10.67 -3.84 -3.48
N GLY A 11 9.48 -3.37 -3.14
CA GLY A 11 8.60 -2.60 -4.01
C GLY A 11 9.06 -1.15 -4.16
N PHE A 12 8.45 -0.42 -5.13
CA PHE A 12 8.79 0.97 -5.43
C PHE A 12 8.72 1.88 -4.19
N ILE A 13 7.60 1.87 -3.48
CA ILE A 13 7.42 2.68 -2.25
C ILE A 13 8.26 2.11 -1.11
N GLY A 14 8.32 0.79 -0.98
CA GLY A 14 9.00 0.12 0.13
C GLY A 14 10.50 0.41 0.16
N GLN A 15 11.17 0.47 -1.00
CA GLN A 15 12.60 0.82 -1.09
C GLN A 15 12.90 2.24 -0.60
N VAL A 16 11.97 3.17 -0.77
CA VAL A 16 12.13 4.54 -0.26
C VAL A 16 11.83 4.56 1.24
N LEU A 17 10.79 3.86 1.68
CA LEU A 17 10.42 3.81 3.10
C LEU A 17 11.53 3.22 3.98
N VAL A 18 12.17 2.11 3.58
CA VAL A 18 13.23 1.50 4.38
C VAL A 18 14.45 2.42 4.55
N ARG A 19 14.72 3.30 3.59
CA ARG A 19 15.81 4.30 3.68
C ARG A 19 15.44 5.52 4.52
N ALA A 20 14.15 5.80 4.65
CA ALA A 20 13.65 6.96 5.40
C ALA A 20 13.45 6.67 6.90
N VAL A 21 13.57 5.42 7.32
CA VAL A 21 13.39 4.99 8.71
C VAL A 21 14.74 4.86 9.39
N ASP A 22 14.92 5.59 10.49
CA ASP A 22 16.13 5.55 11.32
C ASP A 22 15.87 4.76 12.62
N THR A 23 15.67 3.45 12.49
CA THR A 23 15.51 2.52 13.61
C THR A 23 15.72 1.07 13.14
N ASN A 24 15.65 0.10 14.06
CA ASN A 24 15.75 -1.31 13.67
C ASN A 24 14.59 -1.71 12.76
N ILE A 25 14.92 -2.29 11.61
CA ILE A 25 13.97 -2.75 10.61
C ILE A 25 14.04 -4.26 10.47
N ARG A 26 12.87 -4.88 10.53
CA ARG A 26 12.64 -6.26 10.09
C ARG A 26 11.76 -6.24 8.86
N VAL A 27 12.16 -6.92 7.79
CA VAL A 27 11.43 -6.93 6.53
C VAL A 27 10.80 -8.28 6.24
N LEU A 28 9.67 -8.24 5.52
CA LEU A 28 9.08 -9.43 4.89
C LEU A 28 9.46 -9.45 3.41
N SER A 29 10.12 -10.52 2.99
CA SER A 29 10.50 -10.71 1.60
C SER A 29 10.51 -12.20 1.23
N ARG A 30 10.39 -12.48 -0.08
CA ARG A 30 10.51 -13.85 -0.62
C ARG A 30 11.94 -14.39 -0.55
N ASN A 31 12.93 -13.50 -0.52
CA ASN A 31 14.34 -13.83 -0.39
C ASN A 31 14.95 -13.01 0.75
N LYS A 32 16.04 -13.52 1.34
CA LYS A 32 16.79 -12.80 2.37
C LYS A 32 17.27 -11.44 1.84
N HIS A 33 17.02 -10.37 2.60
CA HIS A 33 17.52 -9.04 2.29
C HIS A 33 18.97 -8.92 2.79
N PRO A 34 19.87 -8.27 2.02
CA PRO A 34 21.28 -8.16 2.43
C PRO A 34 21.46 -7.32 3.71
N ASP A 35 20.67 -6.27 3.88
CA ASP A 35 20.91 -5.23 4.90
C ASP A 35 19.96 -5.30 6.10
N TYR A 36 18.86 -6.07 6.01
CA TYR A 36 17.82 -6.07 7.06
C TYR A 36 17.51 -7.48 7.57
N GLU A 37 17.16 -7.57 8.85
CA GLU A 37 16.58 -8.78 9.40
C GLU A 37 15.35 -9.19 8.57
N THR A 38 15.34 -10.42 8.07
CA THR A 38 14.33 -10.83 7.09
C THR A 38 13.51 -12.02 7.58
N VAL A 39 12.19 -11.83 7.59
CA VAL A 39 11.23 -12.93 7.60
C VAL A 39 11.06 -13.37 6.15
N VAL A 40 11.58 -14.56 5.82
CA VAL A 40 11.45 -15.12 4.46
C VAL A 40 10.10 -15.80 4.35
N CYS A 41 9.20 -15.24 3.53
CA CYS A 41 7.86 -15.79 3.32
C CYS A 41 7.29 -15.30 1.99
N ASP A 42 6.67 -16.21 1.24
CA ASP A 42 5.87 -15.88 0.06
C ASP A 42 4.38 -15.85 0.42
N LEU A 43 3.81 -14.65 0.50
CA LEU A 43 2.39 -14.43 0.82
C LEU A 43 1.42 -15.10 -0.18
N GLN A 44 1.91 -15.57 -1.34
CA GLN A 44 1.08 -16.30 -2.30
C GLN A 44 0.86 -17.76 -1.90
N SER A 45 1.76 -18.35 -1.13
CA SER A 45 1.79 -19.80 -0.88
C SER A 45 1.97 -20.19 0.58
N GLN A 46 2.46 -19.28 1.42
CA GLN A 46 2.88 -19.57 2.79
C GLN A 46 2.10 -18.74 3.81
N PHE A 47 2.04 -19.25 5.03
CA PHE A 47 1.62 -18.52 6.22
C PHE A 47 2.83 -17.87 6.88
N LEU A 48 2.58 -16.73 7.55
CA LEU A 48 3.62 -16.05 8.31
C LEU A 48 4.01 -16.89 9.55
N PRO A 49 5.33 -17.08 9.81
CA PRO A 49 5.76 -17.69 11.06
C PRO A 49 5.26 -16.93 12.29
N ASP A 50 4.79 -17.63 13.31
CA ASP A 50 4.20 -17.04 14.54
C ASP A 50 5.13 -16.05 15.25
N ASN A 51 6.43 -16.23 15.16
CA ASN A 51 7.45 -15.37 15.78
C ASN A 51 7.87 -14.17 14.92
N SER A 52 7.26 -13.98 13.74
CA SER A 52 7.65 -12.92 12.79
C SER A 52 7.60 -11.51 13.36
N LEU A 53 6.70 -11.25 14.31
CA LEU A 53 6.46 -9.93 14.88
C LEU A 53 6.89 -9.78 16.33
N VAL A 54 7.65 -10.72 16.88
CA VAL A 54 8.19 -10.60 18.25
C VAL A 54 9.06 -9.35 18.38
N GLY A 55 8.74 -8.47 19.35
CA GLY A 55 9.43 -7.20 19.60
C GLY A 55 9.14 -6.09 18.60
N VAL A 56 8.21 -6.29 17.67
CA VAL A 56 7.79 -5.28 16.70
C VAL A 56 6.80 -4.31 17.35
N SER A 57 7.03 -3.01 17.20
CA SER A 57 6.14 -1.96 17.67
C SER A 57 5.18 -1.45 16.60
N THR A 58 5.61 -1.42 15.36
CA THR A 58 4.86 -0.86 14.24
C THR A 58 5.01 -1.72 12.98
N VAL A 59 3.90 -2.00 12.31
CA VAL A 59 3.86 -2.68 11.01
C VAL A 59 3.52 -1.66 9.92
N PHE A 60 4.36 -1.59 8.89
CA PHE A 60 4.04 -0.94 7.62
C PHE A 60 3.78 -2.02 6.58
N HIS A 61 2.52 -2.13 6.16
CA HIS A 61 2.10 -3.15 5.21
C HIS A 61 1.91 -2.56 3.81
N LEU A 62 2.94 -2.74 2.96
CA LEU A 62 2.96 -2.26 1.58
C LEU A 62 2.86 -3.41 0.56
N ALA A 63 3.03 -4.66 1.01
CA ALA A 63 2.92 -5.81 0.13
C ALA A 63 1.50 -5.89 -0.46
N GLY A 64 1.43 -6.20 -1.74
CA GLY A 64 0.18 -6.37 -2.46
C GLY A 64 0.41 -6.86 -3.87
N PHE A 65 -0.62 -7.46 -4.45
CA PHE A 65 -0.64 -7.91 -5.83
C PHE A 65 -1.51 -6.94 -6.65
N ALA A 66 -0.87 -6.10 -7.46
CA ALA A 66 -1.50 -5.04 -8.23
C ALA A 66 -1.66 -5.46 -9.70
N SER A 67 -2.55 -6.39 -9.99
CA SER A 67 -2.87 -6.78 -11.36
C SER A 67 -4.38 -6.75 -11.59
N ASP A 68 -4.80 -5.84 -12.47
CA ASP A 68 -6.15 -5.81 -13.06
C ASP A 68 -6.15 -6.38 -14.49
N GLY A 69 -4.99 -6.85 -14.98
CA GLY A 69 -4.75 -7.10 -16.42
C GLY A 69 -5.45 -8.31 -17.02
N SER A 70 -6.03 -9.20 -16.21
CA SER A 70 -6.88 -10.28 -16.70
C SER A 70 -7.92 -10.64 -15.64
N ASN A 71 -9.16 -10.83 -16.06
CA ASN A 71 -10.24 -11.36 -15.20
C ASN A 71 -10.14 -12.89 -15.02
N SER A 72 -8.94 -13.47 -15.16
CA SER A 72 -8.78 -14.91 -14.98
C SER A 72 -9.01 -15.30 -13.53
N ALA A 73 -9.57 -16.49 -13.31
CA ALA A 73 -9.77 -17.05 -11.96
C ALA A 73 -8.45 -17.09 -11.15
N LYS A 74 -7.32 -17.30 -11.83
CA LYS A 74 -5.99 -17.25 -11.21
C LYS A 74 -5.66 -15.86 -10.66
N THR A 75 -5.91 -14.81 -11.44
CA THR A 75 -5.68 -13.41 -11.01
C THR A 75 -6.57 -13.03 -9.85
N GLN A 76 -7.84 -13.43 -9.89
CA GLN A 76 -8.79 -13.18 -8.80
C GLN A 76 -8.32 -13.85 -7.51
N LYS A 77 -7.96 -15.15 -7.58
CA LYS A 77 -7.46 -15.91 -6.43
C LYS A 77 -6.19 -15.31 -5.83
N LEU A 78 -5.24 -14.84 -6.65
CA LEU A 78 -4.02 -14.19 -6.18
C LEU A 78 -4.30 -12.84 -5.51
N ASN A 79 -5.17 -12.02 -6.09
CA ASN A 79 -5.59 -10.77 -5.45
C ASN A 79 -6.23 -11.03 -4.09
N GLN A 80 -7.15 -11.99 -4.01
CA GLN A 80 -7.79 -12.35 -2.73
C GLN A 80 -6.75 -12.81 -1.72
N LYS A 81 -5.90 -13.77 -2.08
CA LYS A 81 -4.93 -14.36 -1.17
C LYS A 81 -3.91 -13.34 -0.65
N VAL A 82 -3.32 -12.51 -1.54
CA VAL A 82 -2.25 -11.58 -1.16
C VAL A 82 -2.80 -10.30 -0.55
N ASN A 83 -3.85 -9.72 -1.15
CA ASN A 83 -4.34 -8.41 -0.71
C ASN A 83 -5.28 -8.50 0.49
N VAL A 84 -5.98 -9.61 0.66
CA VAL A 84 -6.95 -9.78 1.76
C VAL A 84 -6.44 -10.77 2.79
N ASP A 85 -6.30 -12.04 2.42
CA ASP A 85 -6.06 -13.11 3.40
C ASP A 85 -4.74 -12.90 4.15
N ALA A 86 -3.64 -12.65 3.41
CA ALA A 86 -2.33 -12.40 4.01
C ALA A 86 -2.29 -11.08 4.81
N THR A 87 -3.02 -10.05 4.39
CA THR A 87 -3.14 -8.79 5.15
C THR A 87 -3.83 -9.03 6.49
N ILE A 88 -4.91 -9.80 6.50
CA ILE A 88 -5.68 -10.10 7.71
C ILE A 88 -4.92 -11.04 8.64
N GLU A 89 -4.21 -12.00 8.08
CA GLU A 89 -3.32 -12.90 8.84
C GLU A 89 -2.21 -12.08 9.54
N LEU A 90 -1.54 -11.18 8.80
CA LEU A 90 -0.52 -10.30 9.38
C LEU A 90 -1.10 -9.40 10.48
N ALA A 91 -2.30 -8.85 10.29
CA ALA A 91 -2.95 -8.01 11.30
C ALA A 91 -3.31 -8.80 12.57
N LYS A 92 -3.83 -10.03 12.43
CA LYS A 92 -4.12 -10.90 13.56
C LYS A 92 -2.84 -11.29 14.33
N LEU A 93 -1.77 -11.58 13.59
CA LEU A 93 -0.46 -11.83 14.19
C LEU A 93 0.08 -10.58 14.90
N ALA A 94 -0.14 -9.38 14.33
CA ALA A 94 0.24 -8.12 14.96
C ALA A 94 -0.48 -7.92 16.31
N VAL A 95 -1.78 -8.19 16.37
CA VAL A 95 -2.54 -8.16 17.62
C VAL A 95 -1.99 -9.18 18.63
N LYS A 96 -1.77 -10.43 18.21
CA LYS A 96 -1.20 -11.50 19.06
C LYS A 96 0.19 -11.16 19.61
N SER A 97 0.97 -10.38 18.86
CA SER A 97 2.34 -9.97 19.21
C SER A 97 2.42 -8.61 19.91
N ASP A 98 1.28 -8.03 20.33
CA ASP A 98 1.18 -6.73 21.00
C ASP A 98 1.77 -5.55 20.18
N VAL A 99 1.70 -5.64 18.85
CA VAL A 99 2.05 -4.53 17.94
C VAL A 99 1.12 -3.36 18.22
N LYS A 100 1.66 -2.17 18.36
CA LYS A 100 0.88 -0.98 18.72
C LYS A 100 0.26 -0.29 17.51
N LYS A 101 0.94 -0.29 16.37
CA LYS A 101 0.49 0.46 15.17
C LYS A 101 0.59 -0.39 13.91
N PHE A 102 -0.46 -0.35 13.11
CA PHE A 102 -0.55 -1.02 11.81
C PHE A 102 -0.93 -0.01 10.72
N ILE A 103 0.02 0.31 9.85
CA ILE A 103 -0.15 1.28 8.76
C ILE A 103 -0.30 0.51 7.45
N PHE A 104 -1.45 0.63 6.82
CA PHE A 104 -1.76 -0.08 5.59
C PHE A 104 -1.74 0.84 4.38
N VAL A 105 -0.87 0.53 3.41
CA VAL A 105 -0.86 1.21 2.12
C VAL A 105 -1.83 0.53 1.17
N SER A 106 -2.97 1.19 0.99
CA SER A 106 -4.05 0.78 0.09
C SER A 106 -3.91 1.43 -1.30
N SER A 107 -4.96 1.94 -1.86
CA SER A 107 -4.99 2.66 -3.15
C SER A 107 -6.28 3.47 -3.27
N VAL A 108 -6.25 4.59 -3.99
CA VAL A 108 -7.49 5.30 -4.37
C VAL A 108 -8.49 4.41 -5.12
N LYS A 109 -8.02 3.33 -5.78
CA LYS A 109 -8.91 2.34 -6.41
C LYS A 109 -9.85 1.65 -5.42
N ALA A 110 -9.49 1.57 -4.14
CA ALA A 110 -10.37 1.05 -3.08
C ALA A 110 -11.55 2.00 -2.81
N GLY A 111 -11.39 3.31 -3.01
CA GLY A 111 -12.45 4.30 -2.93
C GLY A 111 -13.50 4.21 -4.04
N GLY A 112 -13.18 3.50 -5.13
CA GLY A 112 -13.98 3.50 -6.35
C GLY A 112 -13.71 4.74 -7.21
N SER A 113 -14.51 4.92 -8.26
CA SER A 113 -14.35 6.05 -9.17
C SER A 113 -15.55 7.00 -9.01
N PRO A 114 -15.33 8.27 -8.70
CA PRO A 114 -16.40 9.27 -8.70
C PRO A 114 -16.96 9.51 -10.12
N ALA A 115 -18.05 10.22 -10.21
CA ALA A 115 -18.57 10.70 -11.49
C ALA A 115 -17.56 11.64 -12.17
N PHE A 116 -17.68 11.78 -13.49
CA PHE A 116 -16.83 12.69 -14.26
C PHE A 116 -16.90 14.13 -13.70
N GLY A 117 -15.76 14.77 -13.53
CA GLY A 117 -15.67 16.14 -13.01
C GLY A 117 -15.79 16.27 -11.48
N VAL A 118 -16.00 15.15 -10.76
CA VAL A 118 -16.08 15.14 -9.28
C VAL A 118 -14.77 14.69 -8.68
N CYS A 119 -14.27 15.42 -7.69
CA CYS A 119 -13.14 15.00 -6.87
C CYS A 119 -13.65 14.18 -5.69
N ALA A 120 -13.20 12.93 -5.55
CA ALA A 120 -13.57 12.07 -4.43
C ALA A 120 -12.78 12.44 -3.16
N ASN A 121 -13.41 12.29 -2.02
CA ASN A 121 -12.79 12.36 -0.70
C ASN A 121 -12.86 11.00 0.03
N GLU A 122 -12.31 10.92 1.23
CA GLU A 122 -12.22 9.68 2.01
C GLU A 122 -13.59 9.11 2.42
N LYS A 123 -14.60 9.97 2.53
CA LYS A 123 -15.98 9.60 2.92
C LYS A 123 -16.82 9.11 1.73
N ASP A 124 -16.34 9.35 0.51
CA ASP A 124 -17.04 8.89 -0.70
C ASP A 124 -16.80 7.39 -0.91
N TRP A 125 -17.91 6.62 -0.93
CA TRP A 125 -17.88 5.18 -1.07
C TRP A 125 -18.51 4.75 -2.40
N HIS A 126 -17.74 4.87 -3.47
CA HIS A 126 -18.14 4.35 -4.78
C HIS A 126 -17.75 2.89 -4.94
N ASP A 127 -18.40 2.14 -5.82
CA ASP A 127 -18.03 0.76 -6.08
C ASP A 127 -16.65 0.65 -6.75
N PRO A 128 -15.70 -0.09 -6.14
CA PRO A 128 -14.40 -0.30 -6.75
C PRO A 128 -14.52 -1.07 -8.06
N LYS A 129 -13.91 -0.54 -9.12
CA LYS A 129 -13.78 -1.24 -10.39
C LYS A 129 -12.55 -2.16 -10.37
N GLY A 130 -12.71 -3.35 -10.95
CA GLY A 130 -11.63 -4.35 -10.98
C GLY A 130 -11.39 -5.07 -9.66
N ILE A 131 -10.72 -6.22 -9.76
CA ILE A 131 -10.48 -7.10 -8.60
C ILE A 131 -9.49 -6.47 -7.60
N TYR A 132 -8.53 -5.71 -8.07
CA TYR A 132 -7.55 -5.04 -7.22
C TYR A 132 -8.22 -4.02 -6.27
N GLY A 133 -9.05 -3.13 -6.81
CA GLY A 133 -9.78 -2.15 -6.00
C GLY A 133 -10.70 -2.82 -4.98
N LYS A 134 -11.43 -3.86 -5.39
CA LYS A 134 -12.33 -4.63 -4.53
C LYS A 134 -11.59 -5.29 -3.37
N THR A 135 -10.49 -5.97 -3.65
CA THR A 135 -9.70 -6.65 -2.61
C THR A 135 -9.00 -5.68 -1.67
N LYS A 136 -8.53 -4.52 -2.15
CA LYS A 136 -7.99 -3.47 -1.27
C LYS A 136 -9.08 -2.92 -0.34
N ARG A 137 -10.29 -2.65 -0.87
CA ARG A 137 -11.44 -2.22 -0.06
C ARG A 137 -11.80 -3.26 1.02
N GLU A 138 -11.87 -4.52 0.65
CA GLU A 138 -12.19 -5.60 1.57
C GLU A 138 -11.16 -5.68 2.71
N ALA A 139 -9.87 -5.57 2.38
CA ALA A 139 -8.79 -5.54 3.37
C ALA A 139 -8.92 -4.34 4.31
N GLU A 140 -9.21 -3.12 3.79
CA GLU A 140 -9.43 -1.92 4.60
C GLU A 140 -10.51 -2.13 5.66
N LEU A 141 -11.69 -2.59 5.22
CA LEU A 141 -12.83 -2.80 6.13
C LEU A 141 -12.52 -3.81 7.24
N LYS A 142 -11.87 -4.91 6.88
CA LYS A 142 -11.47 -5.94 7.85
C LYS A 142 -10.40 -5.43 8.82
N LEU A 143 -9.42 -4.65 8.33
CA LEU A 143 -8.38 -4.06 9.17
C LEU A 143 -8.94 -3.06 10.17
N LEU A 144 -9.82 -2.15 9.74
CA LEU A 144 -10.48 -1.19 10.63
C LEU A 144 -11.29 -1.90 11.72
N LYS A 145 -11.97 -3.00 11.36
CA LYS A 145 -12.69 -3.84 12.32
C LYS A 145 -11.72 -4.44 13.35
N ILE A 146 -10.60 -5.04 12.90
CA ILE A 146 -9.58 -5.60 13.80
C ILE A 146 -9.03 -4.53 14.74
N GLY A 147 -8.67 -3.35 14.22
CA GLY A 147 -8.18 -2.24 15.02
C GLY A 147 -9.16 -1.82 16.11
N LYS A 148 -10.45 -1.66 15.75
CA LYS A 148 -11.52 -1.31 16.69
C LYS A 148 -11.73 -2.36 17.79
N GLU A 149 -11.67 -3.65 17.43
CA GLU A 149 -11.90 -4.77 18.36
C GLU A 149 -10.71 -5.03 19.30
N SER A 150 -9.48 -4.80 18.82
CA SER A 150 -8.24 -5.09 19.56
C SER A 150 -7.63 -3.89 20.27
N GLY A 151 -8.04 -2.67 19.92
CA GLY A 151 -7.38 -1.44 20.36
C GLY A 151 -6.05 -1.13 19.67
N MET A 152 -5.62 -1.94 18.69
CA MET A 152 -4.45 -1.64 17.88
C MET A 152 -4.72 -0.43 16.98
N HIS A 153 -3.80 0.54 16.98
CA HIS A 153 -3.87 1.69 16.08
C HIS A 153 -3.78 1.23 14.62
N VAL A 154 -4.81 1.45 13.85
CA VAL A 154 -4.85 1.12 12.41
C VAL A 154 -5.07 2.38 11.61
N THR A 155 -4.14 2.67 10.68
CA THR A 155 -4.26 3.78 9.73
C THR A 155 -4.19 3.26 8.31
N ILE A 156 -5.05 3.76 7.44
CA ILE A 156 -5.10 3.39 6.03
C ILE A 156 -4.73 4.59 5.17
N ILE A 157 -3.82 4.37 4.22
CA ILE A 157 -3.41 5.39 3.25
C ILE A 157 -3.78 4.89 1.86
N ARG A 158 -4.54 5.70 1.12
CA ARG A 158 -4.92 5.49 -0.28
C ARG A 158 -4.10 6.40 -1.19
N PRO A 159 -2.91 6.00 -1.62
CA PRO A 159 -2.16 6.80 -2.57
C PRO A 159 -2.87 6.86 -3.91
N SER A 160 -2.80 8.03 -4.56
CA SER A 160 -3.07 8.23 -5.97
C SER A 160 -1.98 7.57 -6.83
N LEU A 161 -1.83 7.96 -8.09
CA LEU A 161 -0.77 7.42 -8.94
C LEU A 161 0.61 7.87 -8.42
N VAL A 162 1.39 6.93 -7.88
CA VAL A 162 2.70 7.25 -7.30
C VAL A 162 3.77 7.32 -8.39
N TYR A 163 4.52 8.42 -8.43
CA TYR A 163 5.61 8.64 -9.37
C TYR A 163 6.93 8.96 -8.66
N GLY A 164 8.03 8.92 -9.40
CA GLY A 164 9.36 9.26 -8.90
C GLY A 164 10.46 8.40 -9.55
N PRO A 165 11.72 8.53 -9.10
CA PRO A 165 12.84 7.74 -9.60
C PRO A 165 12.59 6.24 -9.43
N ASN A 166 12.83 5.47 -10.49
CA ASN A 166 12.60 4.01 -10.54
C ASN A 166 11.12 3.57 -10.47
N ALA A 167 10.15 4.48 -10.70
CA ALA A 167 8.76 4.11 -10.88
C ALA A 167 8.63 3.07 -12.00
N LYS A 168 7.75 2.08 -11.78
CA LYS A 168 7.46 1.02 -12.78
C LYS A 168 6.09 1.28 -13.43
N GLY A 169 5.85 0.61 -14.56
CA GLY A 169 4.54 0.65 -15.22
C GLY A 169 4.40 1.78 -16.24
N ASN A 170 3.15 2.26 -16.42
CA ASN A 170 2.80 3.15 -17.55
C ASN A 170 3.56 4.47 -17.55
N ILE A 171 3.85 5.07 -16.39
CA ILE A 171 4.63 6.32 -16.31
C ILE A 171 6.05 6.08 -16.85
N GLN A 172 6.69 5.00 -16.45
CA GLN A 172 8.02 4.66 -16.96
C GLN A 172 8.01 4.44 -18.49
N LEU A 173 7.02 3.71 -19.00
CA LEU A 173 6.87 3.48 -20.44
C LEU A 173 6.64 4.79 -21.21
N MET A 174 5.80 5.67 -20.68
CA MET A 174 5.56 6.99 -21.25
C MET A 174 6.85 7.83 -21.28
N MET A 175 7.56 7.92 -20.16
CA MET A 175 8.82 8.67 -20.08
C MET A 175 9.89 8.11 -21.03
N LEU A 176 9.99 6.78 -21.13
CA LEU A 176 10.90 6.14 -22.08
C LEU A 176 10.51 6.43 -23.54
N GLY A 177 9.22 6.43 -23.84
CA GLY A 177 8.69 6.77 -25.16
C GLY A 177 9.00 8.21 -25.55
N ILE A 178 8.78 9.16 -24.63
CA ILE A 178 9.11 10.59 -24.83
C ILE A 178 10.62 10.74 -25.05
N LYS A 179 11.44 10.12 -24.20
CA LYS A 179 12.91 10.18 -24.31
C LYS A 179 13.44 9.62 -25.64
N LYS A 180 12.76 8.59 -26.18
CA LYS A 180 13.10 7.96 -27.47
C LYS A 180 12.47 8.66 -28.67
N GLY A 181 11.65 9.68 -28.49
CA GLY A 181 11.01 10.45 -29.56
C GLY A 181 9.87 9.73 -30.30
N TRP A 182 9.37 8.58 -29.78
CA TRP A 182 8.29 7.83 -30.43
C TRP A 182 6.92 7.99 -29.75
N PHE A 183 6.87 8.67 -28.60
CA PHE A 183 5.60 8.88 -27.89
C PHE A 183 4.79 10.00 -28.59
N PRO A 184 3.61 9.69 -29.14
CA PRO A 184 2.82 10.69 -29.82
C PRO A 184 2.25 11.74 -28.84
N PRO A 185 2.01 12.97 -29.29
CA PRO A 185 1.30 13.94 -28.47
C PRO A 185 -0.09 13.38 -28.12
N LEU A 186 -0.46 13.47 -26.84
CA LEU A 186 -1.79 13.06 -26.41
C LEU A 186 -2.80 14.13 -26.79
N PRO A 187 -3.99 13.75 -27.27
CA PRO A 187 -5.07 14.71 -27.52
C PRO A 187 -5.50 15.34 -26.18
N GLU A 188 -5.90 16.59 -26.24
CA GLU A 188 -6.52 17.25 -25.08
C GLU A 188 -7.88 16.62 -24.80
N THR A 189 -7.95 15.78 -23.80
CA THR A 189 -9.18 15.06 -23.42
C THR A 189 -9.88 15.66 -22.21
N GLY A 190 -9.30 16.70 -21.58
CA GLY A 190 -9.78 17.26 -20.31
C GLY A 190 -9.65 16.30 -19.12
N ASN A 191 -9.03 15.13 -19.31
CA ASN A 191 -8.78 14.19 -18.23
C ASN A 191 -7.79 14.76 -17.22
N LYS A 192 -8.14 14.67 -15.96
CA LYS A 192 -7.26 15.05 -14.85
C LYS A 192 -6.93 13.83 -14.01
N ARG A 193 -5.66 13.71 -13.61
CA ARG A 193 -5.21 12.62 -12.73
C ARG A 193 -4.48 13.18 -11.53
N SER A 194 -4.89 12.74 -10.35
CA SER A 194 -4.13 12.99 -9.14
C SER A 194 -2.93 12.06 -9.10
N MET A 195 -1.78 12.62 -8.76
CA MET A 195 -0.52 11.88 -8.57
C MET A 195 0.10 12.28 -7.24
N ILE A 196 1.12 11.55 -6.80
CA ILE A 196 1.92 11.89 -5.63
C ILE A 196 3.37 11.42 -5.84
N HIS A 197 4.34 12.28 -5.50
CA HIS A 197 5.73 11.86 -5.52
C HIS A 197 6.00 10.83 -4.41
N VAL A 198 6.84 9.83 -4.70
CA VAL A 198 7.12 8.73 -3.76
C VAL A 198 7.68 9.20 -2.43
N ASP A 199 8.54 10.24 -2.42
CA ASP A 199 9.11 10.80 -1.19
C ASP A 199 8.05 11.51 -0.34
N ASP A 200 7.09 12.21 -0.98
CA ASP A 200 5.97 12.85 -0.28
C ASP A 200 5.02 11.81 0.31
N LEU A 201 4.75 10.75 -0.44
CA LEU A 201 3.98 9.62 0.09
C LEU A 201 4.66 8.98 1.30
N VAL A 202 5.97 8.76 1.25
CA VAL A 202 6.72 8.17 2.37
C VAL A 202 6.71 9.11 3.58
N ARG A 203 6.87 10.42 3.37
CA ARG A 203 6.72 11.43 4.44
C ARG A 203 5.32 11.39 5.06
N ALA A 204 4.27 11.29 4.24
CA ALA A 204 2.90 11.16 4.73
C ALA A 204 2.69 9.86 5.54
N ILE A 205 3.20 8.73 5.05
CA ILE A 205 3.15 7.44 5.78
C ILE A 205 3.79 7.56 7.17
N LEU A 206 4.97 8.13 7.25
CA LEU A 206 5.71 8.29 8.52
C LEU A 206 5.04 9.32 9.45
N PHE A 207 4.51 10.41 8.90
CA PHE A 207 3.77 11.41 9.65
C PHE A 207 2.53 10.80 10.29
N LEU A 208 1.69 10.11 9.51
CA LEU A 208 0.45 9.48 10.00
C LEU A 208 0.73 8.35 11.00
N ALA A 209 1.83 7.64 10.87
CA ALA A 209 2.24 6.62 11.84
C ALA A 209 2.55 7.20 13.22
N ASN A 210 2.91 8.50 13.29
CA ASN A 210 3.22 9.19 14.53
C ASN A 210 2.07 10.06 15.07
N ASP A 211 0.97 10.19 14.33
CA ASP A 211 -0.20 10.97 14.74
C ASP A 211 -1.30 10.06 15.28
N ASP A 212 -1.60 10.13 16.57
CA ASP A 212 -2.61 9.29 17.20
C ASP A 212 -4.04 9.59 16.70
N ARG A 213 -4.27 10.78 16.13
CA ARG A 213 -5.55 11.16 15.48
C ARG A 213 -5.81 10.36 14.20
N ALA A 214 -4.79 9.73 13.62
CA ALA A 214 -4.92 8.89 12.44
C ALA A 214 -5.50 7.49 12.73
N ASN A 215 -5.71 7.16 14.00
CA ASN A 215 -6.25 5.86 14.37
C ASN A 215 -7.69 5.67 13.89
N GLY A 216 -7.93 4.60 13.16
CA GLY A 216 -9.23 4.24 12.60
C GLY A 216 -9.59 5.03 11.32
N GLU A 217 -8.69 5.85 10.81
CA GLU A 217 -8.96 6.76 9.70
C GLU A 217 -8.35 6.28 8.38
N ILE A 218 -8.97 6.74 7.28
CA ILE A 218 -8.50 6.55 5.92
C ILE A 218 -8.08 7.92 5.37
N PHE A 219 -6.92 7.97 4.72
CA PHE A 219 -6.39 9.19 4.10
C PHE A 219 -6.11 8.98 2.62
N ILE A 220 -6.56 9.89 1.76
CA ILE A 220 -6.15 9.95 0.36
C ILE A 220 -4.85 10.77 0.30
N ALA A 221 -3.81 10.16 -0.28
CA ALA A 221 -2.53 10.83 -0.47
C ALA A 221 -2.36 11.22 -1.94
N THR A 222 -2.27 12.53 -2.19
CA THR A 222 -2.12 13.12 -3.52
C THR A 222 -1.40 14.45 -3.46
N ASP A 223 -0.81 14.87 -4.57
CA ASP A 223 -0.33 16.24 -4.74
C ASP A 223 -1.54 17.21 -4.74
N SER A 224 -1.30 18.46 -4.42
CA SER A 224 -2.35 19.47 -4.28
C SER A 224 -3.06 19.82 -5.60
N ILE A 225 -2.41 19.56 -6.74
CA ILE A 225 -2.93 19.89 -8.08
C ILE A 225 -3.03 18.61 -8.92
N PRO A 226 -4.21 18.32 -9.51
CA PRO A 226 -4.32 17.23 -10.47
C PRO A 226 -3.69 17.61 -11.82
N TYR A 227 -3.03 16.66 -12.43
CA TYR A 227 -2.37 16.77 -13.74
C TYR A 227 -3.25 16.27 -14.86
#